data_dc4b7afeb051e481a36c36c875dfbc0e
#
_entry.id   dc4b7afeb051e481a36c36c875dfbc0e
#
_cell.length_a   1.000
_cell.length_b   1.000
_cell.length_c   1.000
_cell.angle_alpha   90.00
_cell.angle_beta   90.00
_cell.angle_gamma   90.00
#
_symmetry.space_group_name_H-M   'P 1'
#
loop_
_entity.id
_entity.type
_entity.pdbx_description
1 polymer ?
#
loop_
_entity_poly.entity_id
_entity_poly.type
_entity_poly.pdbx_seq_one_letter_code
_entity_poly.pdbx_strand_id
1 'polypeptide(L)'
;GLWSKFKANPLFAGGFLWAYVDEAIRRTDTGQMDTYGPNAPDGIVGANREKEGSFYTVREVWSPIQINPFKITSSFKGDFYVANDYLFSNLNECRMKWKVMRLPIPQASDSPICLAEGSVLLPAIQPGEKGTAHFDLPEKFFNGDVLELEAYSAAGDTVCNWAFPIKNNRKYFAEYRHLQPTATTTARYQADDNSVTLIANGVAATFNKANGNLVEVKNGSKVIPLSNGPLPVGMKMLFSSANLKMQGDTAIYTVKYKGAADSIVWRMTPD
;
A
#
# COMPACT_ATOMS: atom_id res chain seq x y z
N GLY A 1 16.08 8.78 -2.43
CA GLY A 1 16.74 7.68 -1.71
C GLY A 1 18.26 7.67 -1.92
N LEU A 2 18.96 6.68 -1.35
CA LEU A 2 20.42 6.57 -1.43
C LEU A 2 20.93 6.49 -2.86
N TRP A 3 20.30 5.68 -3.69
CA TRP A 3 20.65 5.51 -5.11
C TRP A 3 20.61 6.84 -5.90
N SER A 4 19.58 7.67 -5.66
CA SER A 4 19.48 8.98 -6.32
C SER A 4 20.65 9.91 -5.94
N LYS A 5 21.12 9.83 -4.68
CA LYS A 5 22.29 10.60 -4.23
C LYS A 5 23.59 10.08 -4.89
N PHE A 6 23.72 8.78 -5.05
CA PHE A 6 24.86 8.18 -5.75
C PHE A 6 24.89 8.61 -7.21
N LYS A 7 23.76 8.49 -7.92
CA LYS A 7 23.65 8.92 -9.33
C LYS A 7 23.95 10.40 -9.56
N ALA A 8 23.68 11.25 -8.56
CA ALA A 8 23.99 12.67 -8.63
C ALA A 8 25.50 13.00 -8.48
N ASN A 9 26.32 12.04 -8.04
CA ASN A 9 27.76 12.24 -7.89
C ASN A 9 28.49 11.78 -9.18
N PRO A 10 29.17 12.68 -9.91
CA PRO A 10 29.86 12.32 -11.17
C PRO A 10 31.00 11.33 -10.98
N LEU A 11 31.50 11.13 -9.75
CA LEU A 11 32.56 10.17 -9.42
C LEU A 11 32.01 8.78 -9.08
N PHE A 12 30.68 8.60 -9.06
CA PHE A 12 30.07 7.33 -8.71
C PHE A 12 30.09 6.35 -9.89
N ALA A 13 30.85 5.27 -9.75
CA ALA A 13 31.02 4.26 -10.81
C ALA A 13 30.00 3.11 -10.73
N GLY A 14 29.19 3.03 -9.69
CA GLY A 14 28.21 1.95 -9.49
C GLY A 14 28.31 1.31 -8.09
N GLY A 15 27.63 0.19 -7.92
CA GLY A 15 27.63 -0.58 -6.68
C GLY A 15 27.21 -2.02 -6.90
N PHE A 16 27.57 -2.87 -5.97
CA PHE A 16 27.20 -4.28 -5.95
C PHE A 16 26.40 -4.55 -4.70
N LEU A 17 25.30 -5.30 -4.85
CA LEU A 17 24.53 -5.78 -3.72
C LEU A 17 25.18 -7.05 -3.16
N TRP A 18 25.24 -7.13 -1.88
CA TRP A 18 25.52 -8.35 -1.14
C TRP A 18 24.24 -8.76 -0.41
N ALA A 19 23.51 -9.82 -0.84
CA ALA A 19 23.89 -10.70 -1.94
C ALA A 19 22.73 -10.83 -2.95
N TYR A 20 22.94 -11.63 -4.04
CA TYR A 20 21.86 -11.92 -4.98
C TYR A 20 20.88 -12.96 -4.41
N VAL A 21 21.41 -13.97 -3.72
CA VAL A 21 20.67 -15.11 -3.18
C VAL A 21 20.96 -15.27 -1.71
N ASP A 22 19.93 -15.58 -0.93
CA ASP A 22 20.10 -16.00 0.46
C ASP A 22 21.04 -17.19 0.57
N GLU A 23 21.97 -17.12 1.49
CA GLU A 23 22.89 -18.21 1.72
C GLU A 23 22.17 -19.46 2.25
N ALA A 24 22.31 -20.55 1.54
CA ALA A 24 21.75 -21.83 1.95
C ALA A 24 22.50 -23.01 1.33
N ILE A 25 22.54 -24.12 2.04
CA ILE A 25 23.16 -25.36 1.61
C ILE A 25 22.14 -26.48 1.73
N ARG A 26 21.97 -27.26 0.65
CA ARG A 26 21.18 -28.49 0.74
C ARG A 26 22.01 -29.56 1.43
N ARG A 27 21.56 -29.98 2.59
CA ARG A 27 22.22 -31.02 3.38
C ARG A 27 22.16 -32.38 2.64
N THR A 28 23.28 -33.06 2.55
CA THR A 28 23.37 -34.38 1.88
C THR A 28 22.81 -35.51 2.73
N ASP A 29 22.78 -35.34 4.07
CA ASP A 29 22.29 -36.33 5.03
C ASP A 29 20.76 -36.35 5.19
N THR A 30 20.12 -35.17 5.13
CA THR A 30 18.67 -35.01 5.33
C THR A 30 17.91 -34.56 4.08
N GLY A 31 18.61 -34.05 3.06
CA GLY A 31 18.01 -33.44 1.89
C GLY A 31 17.35 -32.08 2.16
N GLN A 32 17.37 -31.59 3.39
CA GLN A 32 16.77 -30.32 3.78
C GLN A 32 17.68 -29.14 3.43
N MET A 33 17.06 -27.98 3.19
CA MET A 33 17.78 -26.73 3.01
C MET A 33 18.17 -26.16 4.39
N ASP A 34 19.47 -25.99 4.61
CA ASP A 34 20.01 -25.30 5.79
C ASP A 34 20.26 -23.84 5.42
N THR A 35 19.44 -22.93 5.93
CA THR A 35 19.42 -21.50 5.59
C THR A 35 20.13 -20.62 6.63
N TYR A 36 20.82 -21.23 7.60
CA TYR A 36 21.45 -20.51 8.71
C TYR A 36 20.48 -19.59 9.49
N GLY A 37 19.17 -19.88 9.42
CA GLY A 37 18.12 -19.15 10.13
C GLY A 37 18.05 -17.65 9.76
N PRO A 38 17.96 -16.76 10.75
CA PRO A 38 17.81 -15.31 10.51
C PRO A 38 19.14 -14.59 10.16
N ASN A 39 20.25 -15.29 10.07
CA ASN A 39 21.58 -14.67 9.95
C ASN A 39 22.06 -14.48 8.50
N ALA A 40 21.42 -15.17 7.55
CA ALA A 40 21.81 -15.14 6.15
C ALA A 40 20.68 -14.82 5.14
N PRO A 41 19.55 -14.17 5.52
CA PRO A 41 18.56 -13.68 4.55
C PRO A 41 18.95 -12.28 4.05
N ASP A 42 20.10 -12.16 3.40
CA ASP A 42 20.65 -10.91 2.86
C ASP A 42 20.62 -10.84 1.33
N GLY A 43 20.04 -11.87 0.69
CA GLY A 43 19.77 -11.91 -0.73
C GLY A 43 18.60 -11.02 -1.18
N ILE A 44 18.48 -10.85 -2.48
CA ILE A 44 17.28 -10.26 -3.12
C ILE A 44 16.33 -11.33 -3.65
N VAL A 45 16.77 -12.57 -3.64
CA VAL A 45 15.97 -13.77 -3.86
C VAL A 45 16.28 -14.79 -2.76
N GLY A 46 15.28 -15.54 -2.34
CA GLY A 46 15.43 -16.56 -1.33
C GLY A 46 16.28 -17.74 -1.77
N ALA A 47 16.56 -18.65 -0.83
CA ALA A 47 17.44 -19.80 -1.02
C ALA A 47 17.00 -20.74 -2.17
N ASN A 48 15.71 -20.82 -2.46
CA ASN A 48 15.14 -21.58 -3.56
C ASN A 48 14.92 -20.75 -4.82
N ARG A 49 15.50 -19.55 -4.91
CA ARG A 49 15.40 -18.58 -6.02
C ARG A 49 14.02 -17.92 -6.12
N GLU A 50 13.18 -17.99 -5.12
CA GLU A 50 11.95 -17.23 -5.03
C GLU A 50 12.25 -15.73 -4.96
N LYS A 51 11.54 -14.93 -5.76
CA LYS A 51 11.71 -13.49 -5.79
C LYS A 51 11.07 -12.86 -4.55
N GLU A 52 11.85 -12.13 -3.79
CA GLU A 52 11.40 -11.42 -2.60
C GLU A 52 11.03 -9.96 -2.89
N GLY A 53 10.52 -9.24 -1.89
CA GLY A 53 10.16 -7.82 -2.02
C GLY A 53 11.36 -6.94 -2.41
N SER A 54 12.55 -7.28 -1.91
CA SER A 54 13.83 -6.64 -2.25
C SER A 54 14.17 -6.74 -3.74
N PHE A 55 13.89 -7.88 -4.38
CA PHE A 55 14.08 -8.07 -5.83
C PHE A 55 13.28 -7.05 -6.64
N TYR A 56 12.00 -6.88 -6.31
CA TYR A 56 11.13 -5.93 -7.01
C TYR A 56 11.51 -4.48 -6.74
N THR A 57 11.93 -4.18 -5.51
CA THR A 57 12.43 -2.84 -5.13
C THR A 57 13.71 -2.48 -5.90
N VAL A 58 14.66 -3.40 -6.00
CA VAL A 58 15.90 -3.19 -6.77
C VAL A 58 15.57 -3.00 -8.26
N ARG A 59 14.68 -3.82 -8.82
CA ARG A 59 14.23 -3.68 -10.21
C ARG A 59 13.64 -2.29 -10.48
N GLU A 60 12.81 -1.77 -9.58
CA GLU A 60 12.23 -0.43 -9.71
C GLU A 60 13.29 0.66 -9.59
N VAL A 61 14.14 0.61 -8.55
CA VAL A 61 15.16 1.63 -8.27
C VAL A 61 16.25 1.68 -9.35
N TRP A 62 16.61 0.53 -9.92
CA TRP A 62 17.63 0.40 -10.95
C TRP A 62 17.08 0.34 -12.37
N SER A 63 15.77 0.45 -12.55
CA SER A 63 15.17 0.47 -13.87
C SER A 63 15.82 1.55 -14.74
N PRO A 64 16.26 1.21 -15.95
CA PRO A 64 16.78 2.20 -16.90
C PRO A 64 15.68 3.07 -17.53
N ILE A 65 14.42 2.70 -17.34
CA ILE A 65 13.25 3.51 -17.70
C ILE A 65 12.64 4.01 -16.39
N GLN A 66 12.58 5.31 -16.19
CA GLN A 66 12.03 5.92 -14.99
C GLN A 66 10.76 6.69 -15.33
N ILE A 67 9.68 6.41 -14.62
CA ILE A 67 8.44 7.18 -14.71
C ILE A 67 8.31 7.99 -13.42
N ASN A 68 8.26 9.31 -13.54
CA ASN A 68 8.01 10.14 -12.39
C ASN A 68 6.59 9.88 -11.86
N PRO A 69 6.42 9.73 -10.53
CA PRO A 69 5.10 9.59 -9.95
C PRO A 69 4.19 10.74 -10.35
N PHE A 70 3.02 10.44 -10.87
CA PHE A 70 2.01 11.42 -11.24
C PHE A 70 0.65 11.05 -10.65
N LYS A 71 -0.21 12.04 -10.52
CA LYS A 71 -1.59 11.82 -10.08
C LYS A 71 -2.51 11.85 -11.27
N ILE A 72 -3.31 10.83 -11.43
CA ILE A 72 -4.37 10.80 -12.42
C ILE A 72 -5.54 11.62 -11.87
N THR A 73 -5.84 12.71 -12.57
CA THR A 73 -6.98 13.60 -12.30
C THR A 73 -7.97 13.52 -13.45
N SER A 74 -9.15 14.15 -13.32
CA SER A 74 -10.13 14.22 -14.41
C SER A 74 -9.62 14.93 -15.67
N SER A 75 -8.53 15.67 -15.55
CA SER A 75 -7.86 16.37 -16.68
C SER A 75 -6.72 15.54 -17.30
N PHE A 76 -6.44 14.36 -16.81
CA PHE A 76 -5.42 13.47 -17.39
C PHE A 76 -5.80 13.10 -18.83
N LYS A 77 -4.86 13.23 -19.75
CA LYS A 77 -5.06 13.02 -21.19
C LYS A 77 -4.25 11.86 -21.77
N GLY A 78 -3.53 11.11 -20.91
CA GLY A 78 -2.68 10.00 -21.35
C GLY A 78 -1.20 10.35 -21.43
N ASP A 79 -0.81 11.57 -21.05
CA ASP A 79 0.58 12.01 -21.05
C ASP A 79 1.28 11.69 -19.72
N PHE A 80 2.51 11.18 -19.81
CA PHE A 80 3.34 10.95 -18.64
C PHE A 80 4.83 11.16 -18.96
N TYR A 81 5.58 11.64 -17.98
CA TYR A 81 7.00 11.93 -18.13
C TYR A 81 7.84 10.67 -17.95
N VAL A 82 8.75 10.46 -18.89
CA VAL A 82 9.68 9.32 -18.88
C VAL A 82 11.12 9.84 -18.96
N ALA A 83 12.00 9.26 -18.14
CA ALA A 83 13.44 9.49 -18.22
C ALA A 83 14.13 8.23 -18.75
N ASN A 84 15.13 8.43 -19.62
CA ASN A 84 15.98 7.38 -20.15
C ASN A 84 17.29 7.32 -19.37
N ASP A 85 17.40 6.34 -18.48
CA ASP A 85 18.60 6.05 -17.70
C ASP A 85 19.46 4.93 -18.36
N TYR A 86 19.12 4.46 -19.56
CA TYR A 86 20.03 3.62 -20.34
C TYR A 86 21.32 4.36 -20.68
N LEU A 87 22.38 3.61 -20.87
CA LEU A 87 23.67 4.20 -21.29
C LEU A 87 23.81 4.28 -22.81
N PHE A 88 23.14 3.40 -23.56
CA PHE A 88 23.34 3.25 -25.00
C PHE A 88 22.05 3.15 -25.81
N SER A 89 20.92 2.72 -25.22
CA SER A 89 19.67 2.47 -25.93
C SER A 89 18.77 3.68 -25.95
N ASN A 90 18.17 3.97 -27.10
CA ASN A 90 17.10 4.96 -27.21
C ASN A 90 15.77 4.35 -26.75
N LEU A 91 14.87 5.14 -26.14
CA LEU A 91 13.60 4.59 -25.65
C LEU A 91 12.63 4.19 -26.76
N ASN A 92 12.80 4.68 -28.00
CA ASN A 92 11.97 4.22 -29.13
C ASN A 92 12.24 2.74 -29.52
N GLU A 93 13.28 2.12 -28.99
CA GLU A 93 13.51 0.68 -29.08
C GLU A 93 12.68 -0.12 -28.08
N CYS A 94 12.08 0.56 -27.09
CA CYS A 94 11.31 -0.03 -26.00
C CYS A 94 9.81 0.11 -26.24
N ARG A 95 9.07 -0.83 -25.67
CA ARG A 95 7.60 -0.82 -25.72
C ARG A 95 7.01 -0.66 -24.32
N MET A 96 5.93 0.08 -24.20
CA MET A 96 5.12 0.16 -22.99
C MET A 96 3.77 -0.51 -23.23
N LYS A 97 3.40 -1.48 -22.39
CA LYS A 97 2.02 -1.95 -22.27
C LYS A 97 1.32 -1.20 -21.16
N TRP A 98 0.03 -0.99 -21.34
CA TRP A 98 -0.82 -0.39 -20.30
C TRP A 98 -2.09 -1.20 -20.13
N LYS A 99 -2.60 -1.23 -18.88
CA LYS A 99 -3.88 -1.85 -18.53
C LYS A 99 -4.65 -0.95 -17.59
N VAL A 100 -5.95 -0.86 -17.82
CA VAL A 100 -6.90 -0.24 -16.90
C VAL A 100 -7.59 -1.34 -16.13
N MET A 101 -7.32 -1.44 -14.85
CA MET A 101 -7.82 -2.50 -14.00
C MET A 101 -8.93 -2.02 -13.08
N ARG A 102 -9.95 -2.84 -12.90
CA ARG A 102 -10.91 -2.73 -11.81
C ARG A 102 -10.56 -3.77 -10.75
N LEU A 103 -10.36 -3.30 -9.53
CA LEU A 103 -10.03 -4.17 -8.41
C LEU A 103 -11.31 -4.79 -7.81
N PRO A 104 -11.23 -6.04 -7.30
CA PRO A 104 -12.34 -6.61 -6.55
C PRO A 104 -12.58 -5.82 -5.27
N ILE A 105 -13.82 -5.79 -4.81
CA ILE A 105 -14.11 -5.26 -3.48
C ILE A 105 -13.51 -6.19 -2.41
N PRO A 106 -13.09 -5.67 -1.27
CA PRO A 106 -12.67 -6.50 -0.14
C PRO A 106 -13.74 -7.54 0.19
N GLN A 107 -13.34 -8.76 0.50
CA GLN A 107 -14.20 -9.93 0.79
C GLN A 107 -14.86 -10.59 -0.44
N ALA A 108 -14.76 -10.02 -1.64
CA ALA A 108 -15.13 -10.73 -2.86
C ALA A 108 -14.04 -11.78 -3.19
N SER A 109 -14.47 -12.92 -3.69
CA SER A 109 -13.58 -13.96 -4.23
C SER A 109 -13.16 -13.67 -5.67
N ASP A 110 -13.57 -12.53 -6.23
CA ASP A 110 -13.37 -12.18 -7.62
C ASP A 110 -11.92 -11.77 -7.90
N SER A 111 -11.45 -12.05 -9.09
CA SER A 111 -10.17 -11.57 -9.58
C SER A 111 -10.28 -10.14 -10.12
N PRO A 112 -9.18 -9.36 -10.17
CA PRO A 112 -9.16 -8.08 -10.86
C PRO A 112 -9.63 -8.21 -12.31
N ILE A 113 -10.40 -7.24 -12.81
CA ILE A 113 -10.94 -7.22 -14.17
C ILE A 113 -10.16 -6.20 -15.00
N CYS A 114 -9.62 -6.63 -16.14
CA CYS A 114 -9.06 -5.73 -17.13
C CYS A 114 -10.19 -5.10 -17.94
N LEU A 115 -10.34 -3.77 -17.84
CA LEU A 115 -11.38 -3.02 -18.57
C LEU A 115 -10.92 -2.61 -19.96
N ALA A 116 -9.63 -2.34 -20.11
CA ALA A 116 -8.98 -2.00 -21.37
C ALA A 116 -7.48 -2.22 -21.27
N GLU A 117 -6.85 -2.55 -22.37
CA GLU A 117 -5.39 -2.67 -22.45
C GLU A 117 -4.90 -2.25 -23.84
N GLY A 118 -3.64 -1.92 -23.91
CA GLY A 118 -2.98 -1.56 -25.15
C GLY A 118 -1.47 -1.50 -25.02
N SER A 119 -0.81 -1.11 -26.09
CA SER A 119 0.62 -0.89 -26.07
C SER A 119 0.99 0.32 -26.91
N VAL A 120 2.08 0.98 -26.53
CA VAL A 120 2.65 2.12 -27.24
C VAL A 120 4.16 1.95 -27.33
N LEU A 121 4.73 2.37 -28.45
CA LEU A 121 6.17 2.57 -28.57
C LEU A 121 6.52 3.85 -27.80
N LEU A 122 7.57 3.81 -27.01
CA LEU A 122 8.06 5.01 -26.35
C LEU A 122 8.65 5.99 -27.39
N PRO A 123 8.59 7.31 -27.14
CA PRO A 123 9.19 8.27 -28.05
C PRO A 123 10.72 8.17 -28.10
N ALA A 124 11.33 8.77 -29.11
CA ALA A 124 12.77 8.86 -29.23
C ALA A 124 13.34 9.77 -28.13
N ILE A 125 13.80 9.16 -27.05
CA ILE A 125 14.46 9.84 -25.92
C ILE A 125 15.86 9.22 -25.82
N GLN A 126 16.89 10.06 -26.00
CA GLN A 126 18.29 9.64 -25.95
C GLN A 126 18.71 9.27 -24.52
N PRO A 127 19.77 8.46 -24.34
CA PRO A 127 20.36 8.20 -23.03
C PRO A 127 20.64 9.48 -22.25
N GLY A 128 20.19 9.50 -20.99
CA GLY A 128 20.32 10.66 -20.09
C GLY A 128 19.24 11.74 -20.27
N GLU A 129 18.41 11.66 -21.29
CA GLU A 129 17.36 12.63 -21.56
C GLU A 129 16.00 12.25 -20.93
N LYS A 130 15.09 13.20 -21.00
CA LYS A 130 13.70 13.06 -20.52
C LYS A 130 12.74 13.52 -21.62
N GLY A 131 11.55 12.91 -21.64
CA GLY A 131 10.51 13.27 -22.57
C GLY A 131 9.13 12.91 -22.07
N THR A 132 8.14 13.10 -22.92
CA THR A 132 6.74 12.76 -22.65
C THR A 132 6.32 11.59 -23.54
N ALA A 133 5.80 10.55 -22.92
CA ALA A 133 5.10 9.48 -23.62
C ALA A 133 3.59 9.72 -23.52
N HIS A 134 2.86 9.24 -24.51
CA HIS A 134 1.42 9.37 -24.63
C HIS A 134 0.76 8.06 -25.01
N PHE A 135 -0.42 7.80 -24.48
CA PHE A 135 -1.33 6.80 -24.99
C PHE A 135 -2.77 7.33 -25.01
N ASP A 136 -3.53 6.92 -26.01
CA ASP A 136 -4.92 7.30 -26.12
C ASP A 136 -5.74 6.65 -24.98
N LEU A 137 -6.47 7.50 -24.24
CA LEU A 137 -7.30 6.99 -23.15
C LEU A 137 -8.53 6.26 -23.72
N PRO A 138 -8.77 5.02 -23.30
CA PRO A 138 -10.01 4.34 -23.67
C PRO A 138 -11.24 5.04 -23.04
N GLU A 139 -12.40 4.92 -23.67
CA GLU A 139 -13.66 5.53 -23.21
C GLU A 139 -13.95 5.23 -21.72
N LYS A 140 -13.65 4.01 -21.29
CA LYS A 140 -13.91 3.54 -19.90
C LYS A 140 -12.74 3.76 -18.96
N PHE A 141 -11.74 4.59 -19.29
CA PHE A 141 -10.55 4.80 -18.48
C PHE A 141 -10.88 5.13 -17.02
N PHE A 142 -11.74 6.14 -16.81
CA PHE A 142 -12.10 6.61 -15.47
C PHE A 142 -13.06 5.68 -14.72
N ASN A 143 -13.51 4.59 -15.34
CA ASN A 143 -14.25 3.52 -14.66
C ASN A 143 -13.32 2.51 -13.96
N GLY A 144 -12.02 2.56 -14.27
CA GLY A 144 -11.00 1.74 -13.61
C GLY A 144 -10.59 2.29 -12.26
N ASP A 145 -9.90 1.46 -11.50
CA ASP A 145 -9.34 1.81 -10.19
C ASP A 145 -7.85 2.08 -10.28
N VAL A 146 -7.15 1.36 -11.16
CA VAL A 146 -5.69 1.41 -11.32
C VAL A 146 -5.31 1.39 -12.80
N LEU A 147 -4.36 2.24 -13.16
CA LEU A 147 -3.58 2.15 -14.40
C LEU A 147 -2.29 1.39 -14.10
N GLU A 148 -2.09 0.26 -14.76
CA GLU A 148 -0.83 -0.47 -14.76
C GLU A 148 -0.04 -0.14 -16.03
N LEU A 149 1.25 0.14 -15.87
CA LEU A 149 2.20 0.32 -16.97
C LEU A 149 3.31 -0.74 -16.85
N GLU A 150 3.69 -1.34 -17.96
CA GLU A 150 4.76 -2.32 -18.00
C GLU A 150 5.67 -2.05 -19.20
N ALA A 151 6.96 -1.80 -18.92
CA ALA A 151 7.96 -1.52 -19.94
C ALA A 151 8.71 -2.79 -20.35
N TYR A 152 8.95 -2.92 -21.65
CA TYR A 152 9.71 -4.00 -22.26
C TYR A 152 10.90 -3.45 -23.03
N SER A 153 12.04 -4.11 -22.92
CA SER A 153 13.24 -3.83 -23.71
C SER A 153 13.04 -4.17 -25.20
N ALA A 154 13.98 -3.78 -26.04
CA ALA A 154 14.03 -4.20 -27.44
C ALA A 154 14.03 -5.73 -27.61
N ALA A 155 14.63 -6.46 -26.68
CA ALA A 155 14.64 -7.94 -26.67
C ALA A 155 13.32 -8.56 -26.19
N GLY A 156 12.38 -7.77 -25.67
CA GLY A 156 11.10 -8.23 -25.14
C GLY A 156 11.10 -8.60 -23.66
N ASP A 157 12.19 -8.35 -22.95
CA ASP A 157 12.28 -8.60 -21.52
C ASP A 157 11.53 -7.51 -20.73
N THR A 158 10.83 -7.90 -19.67
CA THR A 158 10.21 -6.94 -18.73
C THR A 158 11.28 -6.14 -18.02
N VAL A 159 11.29 -4.83 -18.24
CA VAL A 159 12.20 -3.89 -17.59
C VAL A 159 11.67 -3.49 -16.22
N CYS A 160 10.46 -2.97 -16.18
CA CYS A 160 9.81 -2.54 -14.93
C CYS A 160 8.30 -2.45 -15.11
N ASN A 161 7.57 -2.37 -14.00
CA ASN A 161 6.14 -2.13 -13.98
C ASN A 161 5.78 -1.11 -12.90
N TRP A 162 4.72 -0.34 -13.16
CA TRP A 162 4.20 0.69 -12.26
C TRP A 162 2.69 0.56 -12.16
N ALA A 163 2.14 1.01 -11.03
CA ALA A 163 0.71 1.07 -10.78
C ALA A 163 0.33 2.46 -10.28
N PHE A 164 -0.59 3.12 -10.97
CA PHE A 164 -1.06 4.46 -10.64
C PHE A 164 -2.55 4.43 -10.32
N PRO A 165 -2.99 4.88 -9.14
CA PRO A 165 -4.41 4.91 -8.81
C PRO A 165 -5.15 5.91 -9.71
N ILE A 166 -6.19 5.45 -10.40
CA ILE A 166 -7.15 6.27 -11.15
C ILE A 166 -8.14 6.90 -10.17
N LYS A 167 -8.69 6.07 -9.27
CA LYS A 167 -9.53 6.53 -8.17
C LYS A 167 -8.68 6.77 -6.93
N ASN A 168 -8.90 7.89 -6.26
CA ASN A 168 -8.31 8.08 -4.94
C ASN A 168 -8.98 7.17 -3.90
N ASN A 169 -8.28 6.88 -2.81
CA ASN A 169 -8.77 6.00 -1.75
C ASN A 169 -10.18 6.39 -1.23
N ARG A 170 -10.47 7.70 -1.15
CA ARG A 170 -11.79 8.17 -0.73
C ARG A 170 -12.91 7.73 -1.67
N LYS A 171 -12.70 7.87 -2.99
CA LYS A 171 -13.70 7.45 -3.99
C LYS A 171 -13.89 5.93 -3.97
N TYR A 172 -12.78 5.19 -3.91
CA TYR A 172 -12.82 3.74 -3.84
C TYR A 172 -13.58 3.26 -2.60
N PHE A 173 -13.26 3.78 -1.43
CA PHE A 173 -13.95 3.40 -0.19
C PHE A 173 -15.41 3.87 -0.13
N ALA A 174 -15.74 5.01 -0.74
CA ALA A 174 -17.13 5.45 -0.83
C ALA A 174 -17.96 4.50 -1.69
N GLU A 175 -17.44 4.09 -2.86
CA GLU A 175 -18.10 3.10 -3.72
C GLU A 175 -18.24 1.74 -2.99
N TYR A 176 -17.18 1.30 -2.30
CA TYR A 176 -17.21 0.08 -1.50
C TYR A 176 -18.28 0.12 -0.40
N ARG A 177 -18.42 1.23 0.31
CA ARG A 177 -19.46 1.39 1.35
C ARG A 177 -20.88 1.29 0.78
N HIS A 178 -21.11 1.83 -0.41
CA HIS A 178 -22.43 1.70 -1.06
C HIS A 178 -22.79 0.26 -1.45
N LEU A 179 -21.80 -0.60 -1.61
CA LEU A 179 -21.98 -2.02 -1.92
C LEU A 179 -22.21 -2.88 -0.66
N GLN A 180 -21.93 -2.33 0.53
CA GLN A 180 -22.21 -3.06 1.77
C GLN A 180 -23.70 -3.01 2.09
N PRO A 181 -24.28 -4.06 2.69
CA PRO A 181 -25.62 -4.01 3.20
C PRO A 181 -25.80 -2.81 4.13
N THR A 182 -26.84 -2.03 3.92
CA THR A 182 -27.16 -0.93 4.84
C THR A 182 -27.33 -1.52 6.24
N ALA A 183 -26.57 -1.01 7.19
CA ALA A 183 -26.66 -1.47 8.57
C ALA A 183 -28.10 -1.32 9.06
N THR A 184 -28.66 -2.37 9.60
CA THR A 184 -30.04 -2.37 10.14
C THR A 184 -30.10 -1.86 11.57
N THR A 185 -28.96 -1.61 12.20
CA THR A 185 -28.87 -1.23 13.62
C THR A 185 -28.06 0.05 13.80
N THR A 186 -28.60 0.99 14.55
CA THR A 186 -27.89 2.19 15.00
C THR A 186 -26.77 1.82 15.99
N ALA A 187 -25.64 2.49 15.92
CA ALA A 187 -24.61 2.35 16.94
C ALA A 187 -25.19 2.82 18.30
N ARG A 188 -24.74 2.20 19.36
CA ARG A 188 -25.13 2.52 20.74
C ARG A 188 -23.94 2.42 21.67
N TYR A 189 -24.12 2.87 22.88
CA TYR A 189 -23.16 2.68 23.94
C TYR A 189 -23.82 2.19 25.23
N GLN A 190 -23.02 1.57 26.07
CA GLN A 190 -23.32 1.21 27.45
C GLN A 190 -22.21 1.75 28.32
N ALA A 191 -22.55 2.16 29.53
CA ALA A 191 -21.55 2.62 30.49
C ALA A 191 -21.97 2.17 31.89
N ASP A 192 -21.01 1.63 32.62
CA ASP A 192 -21.08 1.31 34.03
C ASP A 192 -20.06 2.16 34.81
N ASP A 193 -19.82 1.86 36.10
CA ASP A 193 -18.89 2.62 36.94
C ASP A 193 -17.45 2.57 36.45
N ASN A 194 -17.03 1.47 35.83
CA ASN A 194 -15.65 1.17 35.45
C ASN A 194 -15.37 1.22 33.96
N SER A 195 -16.41 1.05 33.12
CA SER A 195 -16.22 0.86 31.67
C SER A 195 -17.21 1.67 30.83
N VAL A 196 -16.81 1.86 29.57
CA VAL A 196 -17.64 2.32 28.45
C VAL A 196 -17.53 1.30 27.34
N THR A 197 -18.66 0.84 26.80
CA THR A 197 -18.69 -0.08 25.64
C THR A 197 -19.45 0.58 24.51
N LEU A 198 -18.79 0.71 23.33
CA LEU A 198 -19.42 1.13 22.09
C LEU A 198 -19.83 -0.12 21.30
N ILE A 199 -21.03 -0.13 20.73
CA ILE A 199 -21.61 -1.33 20.11
C ILE A 199 -22.26 -0.98 18.78
N ALA A 200 -21.92 -1.70 17.73
CA ALA A 200 -22.63 -1.70 16.44
C ALA A 200 -22.41 -3.02 15.68
N ASN A 201 -23.39 -3.48 14.95
CA ASN A 201 -23.31 -4.66 14.05
C ASN A 201 -22.61 -5.90 14.66
N GLY A 202 -22.91 -6.21 15.93
CA GLY A 202 -22.28 -7.33 16.64
C GLY A 202 -20.86 -7.07 17.12
N VAL A 203 -20.26 -5.92 16.79
CA VAL A 203 -18.97 -5.49 17.32
C VAL A 203 -19.18 -4.70 18.59
N ALA A 204 -18.42 -5.02 19.64
CA ALA A 204 -18.37 -4.31 20.91
C ALA A 204 -16.92 -3.95 21.24
N ALA A 205 -16.65 -2.66 21.50
CA ALA A 205 -15.37 -2.15 21.95
C ALA A 205 -15.52 -1.57 23.35
N THR A 206 -14.80 -2.15 24.33
CA THR A 206 -14.88 -1.77 25.75
C THR A 206 -13.65 -1.00 26.17
N PHE A 207 -13.85 0.09 26.90
CA PHE A 207 -12.82 1.02 27.36
C PHE A 207 -12.86 1.15 28.88
N ASN A 208 -11.70 1.25 29.51
CA ASN A 208 -11.58 1.55 30.93
C ASN A 208 -11.78 3.05 31.18
N LYS A 209 -12.72 3.40 32.08
CA LYS A 209 -13.01 4.79 32.41
C LYS A 209 -11.89 5.51 33.18
N ALA A 210 -11.07 4.79 33.92
CA ALA A 210 -10.01 5.41 34.73
C ALA A 210 -8.86 5.95 33.90
N ASN A 211 -8.62 5.39 32.67
CA ASN A 211 -7.50 5.78 31.83
C ASN A 211 -7.85 5.97 30.35
N GLY A 212 -9.07 5.62 29.93
CA GLY A 212 -9.54 5.73 28.55
C GLY A 212 -9.00 4.66 27.58
N ASN A 213 -8.26 3.68 28.08
CA ASN A 213 -7.67 2.64 27.23
C ASN A 213 -8.71 1.63 26.75
N LEU A 214 -8.53 1.14 25.55
CA LEU A 214 -9.25 -0.01 25.03
C LEU A 214 -8.92 -1.24 25.87
N VAL A 215 -9.93 -1.94 26.36
CA VAL A 215 -9.78 -3.15 27.17
C VAL A 215 -10.00 -4.41 26.35
N GLU A 216 -11.05 -4.38 25.51
CA GLU A 216 -11.46 -5.56 24.75
C GLU A 216 -12.20 -5.14 23.48
N VAL A 217 -12.07 -5.93 22.43
CA VAL A 217 -12.94 -5.88 21.25
C VAL A 217 -13.53 -7.26 21.01
N LYS A 218 -14.85 -7.30 20.81
CA LYS A 218 -15.57 -8.53 20.43
C LYS A 218 -16.31 -8.35 19.11
N ASN A 219 -16.40 -9.42 18.34
CA ASN A 219 -17.33 -9.53 17.22
C ASN A 219 -18.20 -10.79 17.46
N GLY A 220 -19.45 -10.56 17.87
CA GLY A 220 -20.29 -11.60 18.42
C GLY A 220 -19.65 -12.24 19.66
N SER A 221 -19.46 -13.54 19.65
CA SER A 221 -18.77 -14.29 20.71
C SER A 221 -17.24 -14.31 20.58
N LYS A 222 -16.69 -13.87 19.43
CA LYS A 222 -15.25 -13.93 19.15
C LYS A 222 -14.54 -12.71 19.74
N VAL A 223 -13.57 -12.94 20.61
CA VAL A 223 -12.64 -11.89 21.08
C VAL A 223 -11.61 -11.61 20.00
N ILE A 224 -11.44 -10.34 19.65
CA ILE A 224 -10.37 -9.85 18.78
C ILE A 224 -9.22 -9.43 19.70
N PRO A 225 -7.97 -9.88 19.44
CA PRO A 225 -6.84 -9.63 20.34
C PRO A 225 -6.33 -8.18 20.24
N LEU A 226 -7.19 -7.22 20.52
CA LEU A 226 -6.92 -5.78 20.60
C LEU A 226 -7.27 -5.30 21.99
N SER A 227 -6.26 -4.90 22.75
CA SER A 227 -6.43 -4.36 24.10
C SER A 227 -5.26 -3.45 24.49
N ASN A 228 -5.42 -2.75 25.58
CA ASN A 228 -4.36 -1.99 26.25
C ASN A 228 -3.76 -0.83 25.43
N GLY A 229 -4.52 -0.21 24.55
CA GLY A 229 -3.98 0.84 23.71
C GLY A 229 -4.99 1.91 23.29
N PRO A 230 -4.55 2.82 22.44
CA PRO A 230 -3.17 2.98 21.96
C PRO A 230 -2.25 3.57 23.04
N LEU A 231 -0.99 3.11 23.06
CA LEU A 231 0.04 3.63 23.95
C LEU A 231 1.13 4.35 23.12
N PRO A 232 1.52 5.58 23.47
CA PRO A 232 2.60 6.28 22.80
C PRO A 232 3.95 5.65 23.16
N VAL A 233 4.85 5.52 22.18
CA VAL A 233 6.21 5.05 22.40
C VAL A 233 7.09 6.23 22.83
N GLY A 234 7.81 6.08 23.96
CA GLY A 234 8.74 7.09 24.46
C GLY A 234 8.12 8.35 25.07
N MET A 235 6.80 8.39 25.23
CA MET A 235 6.08 9.53 25.80
C MET A 235 5.02 9.06 26.79
N LYS A 236 4.60 9.96 27.70
CA LYS A 236 3.53 9.68 28.66
C LYS A 236 2.25 10.39 28.26
N MET A 237 1.13 9.66 28.33
CA MET A 237 -0.22 10.23 28.26
C MET A 237 -0.86 10.10 29.65
N LEU A 238 -1.28 11.23 30.22
CA LEU A 238 -1.97 11.26 31.49
C LEU A 238 -3.47 11.53 31.24
N PHE A 239 -4.32 10.59 31.61
CA PHE A 239 -5.77 10.76 31.51
C PHE A 239 -6.21 12.05 32.18
N SER A 240 -7.07 12.82 31.54
CA SER A 240 -7.61 14.08 32.07
C SER A 240 -9.13 14.01 32.21
N SER A 241 -9.84 13.64 31.16
CA SER A 241 -11.30 13.51 31.17
C SER A 241 -11.77 12.68 29.99
N ALA A 242 -13.01 12.24 30.04
CA ALA A 242 -13.65 11.61 28.90
C ALA A 242 -15.08 12.12 28.71
N ASN A 243 -15.55 12.09 27.48
CA ASN A 243 -16.92 12.43 27.11
C ASN A 243 -17.48 11.39 26.15
N LEU A 244 -18.75 11.04 26.37
CA LEU A 244 -19.48 10.05 25.59
C LEU A 244 -20.74 10.69 25.04
N LYS A 245 -20.98 10.55 23.73
CA LYS A 245 -22.17 11.11 23.08
C LYS A 245 -22.60 10.31 21.87
N MET A 246 -23.86 10.44 21.49
CA MET A 246 -24.37 10.10 20.16
C MET A 246 -24.30 11.30 19.24
N GLN A 247 -23.95 11.07 17.98
CA GLN A 247 -24.04 12.06 16.91
C GLN A 247 -24.66 11.38 15.70
N GLY A 248 -25.96 11.60 15.50
CA GLY A 248 -26.74 10.80 14.56
C GLY A 248 -26.75 9.34 15.03
N ASP A 249 -26.41 8.44 14.12
CA ASP A 249 -26.28 7.00 14.32
C ASP A 249 -24.91 6.52 14.82
N THR A 250 -23.98 7.46 15.09
CA THR A 250 -22.61 7.19 15.53
C THR A 250 -22.44 7.40 17.01
N ALA A 251 -21.88 6.40 17.72
CA ALA A 251 -21.46 6.55 19.11
C ALA A 251 -20.02 7.06 19.16
N ILE A 252 -19.78 8.13 19.93
CA ILE A 252 -18.48 8.80 20.03
C ILE A 252 -18.02 8.83 21.46
N TYR A 253 -16.85 8.25 21.71
CA TYR A 253 -16.14 8.32 22.99
C TYR A 253 -14.85 9.11 22.80
N THR A 254 -14.76 10.29 23.42
CA THR A 254 -13.61 11.18 23.36
C THR A 254 -12.88 11.15 24.68
N VAL A 255 -11.63 10.74 24.68
CA VAL A 255 -10.75 10.71 25.84
C VAL A 255 -9.71 11.81 25.70
N LYS A 256 -9.59 12.69 26.68
CA LYS A 256 -8.62 13.77 26.74
C LYS A 256 -7.44 13.38 27.62
N TYR A 257 -6.27 13.77 27.19
CA TYR A 257 -5.01 13.50 27.88
C TYR A 257 -4.21 14.79 28.05
N LYS A 258 -3.19 14.72 28.92
CA LYS A 258 -2.09 15.67 29.02
C LYS A 258 -0.80 14.95 28.61
N GLY A 259 0.08 15.64 27.91
CA GLY A 259 1.39 15.10 27.50
C GLY A 259 1.47 14.82 26.00
N ALA A 260 1.65 13.58 25.58
CA ALA A 260 1.95 13.19 24.20
C ALA A 260 0.81 13.40 23.20
N ALA A 261 -0.42 13.42 23.65
CA ALA A 261 -1.60 13.67 22.82
C ALA A 261 -2.64 14.47 23.60
N ASP A 262 -3.39 15.32 22.89
CA ASP A 262 -4.48 16.10 23.48
C ASP A 262 -5.73 15.25 23.68
N SER A 263 -6.07 14.43 22.70
CA SER A 263 -7.23 13.55 22.76
C SER A 263 -7.15 12.36 21.80
N ILE A 264 -7.87 11.30 22.16
CA ILE A 264 -8.19 10.17 21.29
C ILE A 264 -9.71 10.13 21.13
N VAL A 265 -10.17 10.03 19.88
CA VAL A 265 -11.59 9.98 19.54
C VAL A 265 -11.94 8.64 18.94
N TRP A 266 -12.73 7.87 19.64
CA TRP A 266 -13.27 6.60 19.17
C TRP A 266 -14.66 6.82 18.60
N ARG A 267 -14.88 6.27 17.41
CA ARG A 267 -16.18 6.33 16.75
C ARG A 267 -16.61 4.91 16.38
N MET A 268 -17.84 4.59 16.76
CA MET A 268 -18.51 3.38 16.36
C MET A 268 -19.65 3.77 15.42
N THR A 269 -19.56 3.38 14.18
CA THR A 269 -20.59 3.60 13.15
C THR A 269 -21.38 2.30 12.91
N PRO A 270 -22.61 2.37 12.38
CA PRO A 270 -23.40 1.18 12.06
C PRO A 270 -22.80 0.32 10.93
N ASP A 271 -21.92 0.90 10.10
CA ASP A 271 -21.33 0.33 8.88
C ASP A 271 -19.82 0.10 8.98
#